data_cc68ec30e883251d935b2a4e9f9e436e
#
_entry.id   cc68ec30e883251d935b2a4e9f9e436e
#
_cell.length_a   1.000
_cell.length_b   1.000
_cell.length_c   1.000
_cell.angle_alpha   90.00
_cell.angle_beta   90.00
_cell.angle_gamma   90.00
#
_symmetry.space_group_name_H-M   'P 1'
#
loop_
_entity.id
_entity.type
_entity.pdbx_description
1 polymer ?
#
loop_
_entity_poly.entity_id
_entity_poly.type
_entity_poly.pdbx_seq_one_letter_code
_entity_poly.pdbx_strand_id
1 'polypeptide(L)'
;NQDVDEAINNLLEIINYYFKSDRTYIFEIDEERQIVHNSYEYAAKGVSKEIENLNEVPIQIIASWIKKFEREGSFYISNLDLEKDREDERAYECLKAQKVNSLLAVPLIRNREIIGFIGVDNPRKNYRDFPFLSSVQFFIMNRLDTKAQQEKLQYLSYRDALTNLYNRNRYMNVLESYQQKKGQLIRNVGVIYM
;
A
#
# COMPACT_ATOMS: atom_id res chain seq x y z
N ASN A 1 14.80 -4.12 -0.72
CA ASN A 1 13.55 -3.31 -0.72
C ASN A 1 13.37 -2.48 0.56
N GLN A 2 14.16 -2.75 1.62
CA GLN A 2 14.04 -2.03 2.90
C GLN A 2 14.10 -0.50 2.75
N ASP A 3 15.00 0.02 1.91
CA ASP A 3 15.15 1.46 1.65
C ASP A 3 13.90 2.08 0.98
N VAL A 4 13.22 1.33 0.12
CA VAL A 4 12.00 1.80 -0.57
C VAL A 4 10.83 1.83 0.39
N ASP A 5 10.66 0.77 1.18
CA ASP A 5 9.58 0.67 2.17
C ASP A 5 9.73 1.75 3.26
N GLU A 6 10.96 2.00 3.71
CA GLU A 6 11.28 3.07 4.66
C GLU A 6 10.97 4.46 4.06
N ALA A 7 11.34 4.71 2.79
CA ALA A 7 11.05 5.97 2.13
C ALA A 7 9.54 6.22 1.99
N ILE A 8 8.74 5.20 1.67
CA ILE A 8 7.28 5.31 1.59
C ILE A 8 6.68 5.60 2.98
N ASN A 9 7.11 4.88 4.02
CA ASN A 9 6.62 5.11 5.38
C ASN A 9 6.94 6.52 5.87
N ASN A 10 8.15 7.04 5.60
CA ASN A 10 8.54 8.41 5.93
C ASN A 10 7.67 9.44 5.19
N LEU A 11 7.32 9.19 3.92
CA LEU A 11 6.40 10.06 3.19
C LEU A 11 5.00 10.04 3.80
N LEU A 12 4.48 8.88 4.19
CA LEU A 12 3.17 8.78 4.85
C LEU A 12 3.16 9.52 6.19
N GLU A 13 4.24 9.47 6.97
CA GLU A 13 4.40 10.24 8.20
C GLU A 13 4.35 11.75 7.93
N ILE A 14 5.08 12.23 6.91
CA ILE A 14 5.09 13.64 6.50
C ILE A 14 3.68 14.10 6.08
N ILE A 15 2.97 13.29 5.28
CA ILE A 15 1.59 13.58 4.87
C ILE A 15 0.68 13.64 6.10
N ASN A 16 0.78 12.68 7.00
CA ASN A 16 -0.01 12.63 8.23
C ASN A 16 0.19 13.88 9.07
N TYR A 17 1.44 14.30 9.25
CA TYR A 17 1.77 15.52 9.98
C TYR A 17 1.24 16.79 9.31
N TYR A 18 1.35 16.88 7.98
CA TYR A 18 0.88 18.01 7.18
C TYR A 18 -0.65 18.20 7.30
N PHE A 19 -1.40 17.13 7.19
CA PHE A 19 -2.87 17.16 7.31
C PHE A 19 -3.35 17.12 8.77
N LYS A 20 -2.48 16.84 9.73
CA LYS A 20 -2.83 16.52 11.13
C LYS A 20 -3.92 15.46 11.21
N SER A 21 -3.75 14.39 10.48
CA SER A 21 -4.72 13.32 10.28
C SER A 21 -4.56 12.19 11.31
N ASP A 22 -5.54 11.31 11.35
CA ASP A 22 -5.47 10.11 12.18
C ASP A 22 -4.60 9.05 11.50
N ARG A 23 -4.84 8.77 10.22
CA ARG A 23 -4.09 7.81 9.41
C ARG A 23 -3.79 8.37 8.03
N THR A 24 -2.72 7.86 7.45
CA THR A 24 -2.37 8.05 6.05
C THR A 24 -1.92 6.70 5.51
N TYR A 25 -2.42 6.30 4.36
CA TYR A 25 -2.22 4.95 3.86
C TYR A 25 -2.20 4.88 2.34
N ILE A 26 -1.71 3.74 1.83
CA ILE A 26 -1.76 3.38 0.43
C ILE A 26 -2.53 2.07 0.30
N PHE A 27 -3.55 2.08 -0.54
CA PHE A 27 -4.19 0.87 -1.04
C PHE A 27 -3.74 0.59 -2.46
N GLU A 28 -3.42 -0.67 -2.73
CA GLU A 28 -3.14 -1.18 -4.07
C GLU A 28 -4.27 -2.11 -4.52
N ILE A 29 -4.58 -2.08 -5.82
CA ILE A 29 -5.61 -2.92 -6.44
C ILE A 29 -4.93 -4.15 -7.04
N ASP A 30 -5.40 -5.34 -6.66
CA ASP A 30 -5.08 -6.60 -7.30
C ASP A 30 -6.27 -7.02 -8.18
N GLU A 31 -6.17 -6.73 -9.47
CA GLU A 31 -7.24 -7.00 -10.43
C GLU A 31 -7.44 -8.51 -10.65
N GLU A 32 -6.37 -9.31 -10.59
CA GLU A 32 -6.46 -10.75 -10.77
C GLU A 32 -7.29 -11.40 -9.63
N ARG A 33 -7.08 -10.95 -8.41
CA ARG A 33 -7.78 -11.43 -7.22
C ARG A 33 -9.07 -10.66 -6.92
N GLN A 34 -9.35 -9.57 -7.62
CA GLN A 34 -10.50 -8.68 -7.39
C GLN A 34 -10.57 -8.14 -5.96
N ILE A 35 -9.42 -7.78 -5.41
CA ILE A 35 -9.28 -7.21 -4.06
C ILE A 35 -8.49 -5.89 -4.10
N VAL A 36 -8.64 -5.13 -3.01
CA VAL A 36 -7.72 -4.05 -2.65
C VAL A 36 -7.08 -4.39 -1.31
N HIS A 37 -5.83 -4.02 -1.14
CA HIS A 37 -5.11 -4.27 0.10
C HIS A 37 -4.37 -3.02 0.57
N ASN A 38 -4.36 -2.80 1.88
CA ASN A 38 -3.60 -1.74 2.52
C ASN A 38 -2.12 -2.15 2.56
N SER A 39 -1.31 -1.63 1.64
CA SER A 39 0.10 -2.00 1.52
C SER A 39 1.03 -1.19 2.43
N TYR A 40 0.64 0.05 2.77
CA TYR A 40 1.40 0.93 3.65
C TYR A 40 0.48 1.78 4.51
N GLU A 41 0.81 1.95 5.78
CA GLU A 41 0.02 2.76 6.70
C GLU A 41 0.89 3.44 7.77
N TYR A 42 0.66 4.73 7.94
CA TYR A 42 1.09 5.48 9.12
C TYR A 42 -0.12 5.89 9.95
N ALA A 43 -0.10 5.59 11.24
CA ALA A 43 -1.13 6.01 12.19
C ALA A 43 -0.54 6.98 13.23
N ALA A 44 -1.26 8.05 13.52
CA ALA A 44 -0.89 9.01 14.54
C ALA A 44 -0.86 8.36 15.95
N LYS A 45 -0.14 8.97 16.86
CA LYS A 45 -0.04 8.45 18.24
C LYS A 45 -1.43 8.29 18.87
N GLY A 46 -1.73 7.08 19.34
CA GLY A 46 -3.01 6.74 19.97
C GLY A 46 -4.12 6.34 18.99
N VAL A 47 -3.82 6.26 17.69
CA VAL A 47 -4.72 5.73 16.67
C VAL A 47 -4.31 4.30 16.33
N SER A 48 -5.30 3.38 16.20
CA SER A 48 -5.05 2.00 15.79
C SER A 48 -4.62 1.94 14.34
N LYS A 49 -3.70 1.03 14.02
CA LYS A 49 -3.42 0.62 12.64
C LYS A 49 -4.46 -0.37 12.17
N GLU A 50 -4.83 -0.27 10.92
CA GLU A 50 -5.82 -1.15 10.27
C GLU A 50 -5.21 -1.98 9.13
N ILE A 51 -3.92 -1.85 8.86
CA ILE A 51 -3.22 -2.51 7.77
C ILE A 51 -3.40 -4.03 7.77
N GLU A 52 -3.44 -4.68 8.93
CA GLU A 52 -3.65 -6.13 9.04
C GLU A 52 -5.11 -6.52 8.79
N ASN A 53 -6.06 -5.64 9.15
CA ASN A 53 -7.50 -5.88 8.99
C ASN A 53 -7.98 -5.63 7.56
N LEU A 54 -7.24 -4.84 6.77
CA LEU A 54 -7.62 -4.38 5.44
C LEU A 54 -6.72 -4.99 4.33
N ASN A 55 -6.30 -6.22 4.52
CA ASN A 55 -5.34 -6.89 3.63
C ASN A 55 -6.02 -7.56 2.42
N GLU A 56 -7.31 -7.88 2.50
CA GLU A 56 -8.06 -8.55 1.43
C GLU A 56 -9.49 -8.00 1.38
N VAL A 57 -9.61 -6.75 0.99
CA VAL A 57 -10.91 -6.08 0.87
C VAL A 57 -11.45 -6.29 -0.56
N PRO A 58 -12.68 -6.83 -0.74
CA PRO A 58 -13.26 -6.96 -2.06
C PRO A 58 -13.34 -5.63 -2.81
N ILE A 59 -12.89 -5.59 -4.07
CA ILE A 59 -12.83 -4.35 -4.87
C ILE A 59 -14.20 -3.68 -5.01
N GLN A 60 -15.29 -4.45 -4.94
CA GLN A 60 -16.66 -3.93 -5.03
C GLN A 60 -16.98 -2.94 -3.91
N ILE A 61 -16.33 -3.05 -2.75
CA ILE A 61 -16.54 -2.14 -1.62
C ILE A 61 -16.11 -0.70 -1.97
N ILE A 62 -15.08 -0.56 -2.81
CA ILE A 62 -14.57 0.75 -3.24
C ILE A 62 -15.06 1.14 -4.65
N ALA A 63 -16.04 0.45 -5.23
CA ALA A 63 -16.51 0.72 -6.59
C ALA A 63 -17.05 2.15 -6.76
N SER A 64 -17.70 2.71 -5.74
CA SER A 64 -18.14 4.12 -5.70
C SER A 64 -16.95 5.08 -5.76
N TRP A 65 -15.84 4.74 -5.11
CA TRP A 65 -14.61 5.55 -5.08
C TRP A 65 -13.90 5.54 -6.43
N ILE A 66 -13.82 4.38 -7.08
CA ILE A 66 -13.24 4.26 -8.43
C ILE A 66 -13.99 5.22 -9.39
N LYS A 67 -15.34 5.20 -9.36
CA LYS A 67 -16.15 6.13 -10.15
C LYS A 67 -15.92 7.60 -9.79
N LYS A 68 -15.72 7.92 -8.50
CA LYS A 68 -15.37 9.28 -8.06
C LYS A 68 -14.00 9.68 -8.62
N PHE A 69 -13.00 8.81 -8.56
CA PHE A 69 -11.67 9.07 -9.12
C PHE A 69 -11.70 9.30 -10.64
N GLU A 70 -12.45 8.49 -11.39
CA GLU A 70 -12.63 8.67 -12.84
C GLU A 70 -13.28 10.01 -13.19
N ARG A 71 -14.24 10.46 -12.40
CA ARG A 71 -15.00 11.68 -12.64
C ARG A 71 -14.31 12.95 -12.14
N GLU A 72 -13.70 12.91 -10.96
CA GLU A 72 -13.23 14.06 -10.19
C GLU A 72 -11.71 14.09 -10.02
N GLY A 73 -11.02 12.97 -10.34
CA GLY A 73 -9.58 12.81 -10.14
C GLY A 73 -9.20 12.54 -8.68
N SER A 74 -9.76 13.30 -7.76
CA SER A 74 -9.56 13.17 -6.30
C SER A 74 -10.81 13.67 -5.59
N PHE A 75 -11.03 13.21 -4.36
CA PHE A 75 -12.21 13.64 -3.62
C PHE A 75 -11.93 13.84 -2.12
N TYR A 76 -12.80 14.63 -1.49
CA TYR A 76 -12.85 14.85 -0.05
C TYR A 76 -14.26 14.64 0.48
N ILE A 77 -14.40 13.70 1.40
CA ILE A 77 -15.62 13.48 2.19
C ILE A 77 -15.46 14.26 3.49
N SER A 78 -16.18 15.35 3.63
CA SER A 78 -16.10 16.22 4.81
C SER A 78 -16.82 15.65 6.03
N ASN A 79 -17.87 14.88 5.78
CA ASN A 79 -18.64 14.17 6.81
C ASN A 79 -19.24 12.90 6.19
N LEU A 80 -18.77 11.76 6.68
CA LEU A 80 -19.19 10.45 6.17
C LEU A 80 -20.69 10.19 6.33
N ASP A 81 -21.29 10.70 7.41
CA ASP A 81 -22.73 10.50 7.65
C ASP A 81 -23.62 11.21 6.62
N LEU A 82 -23.12 12.30 6.00
CA LEU A 82 -23.81 13.00 4.93
C LEU A 82 -23.68 12.31 3.56
N GLU A 83 -22.73 11.42 3.42
CA GLU A 83 -22.47 10.66 2.21
C GLU A 83 -23.03 9.23 2.26
N LYS A 84 -23.69 8.84 3.37
CA LYS A 84 -24.17 7.46 3.60
C LYS A 84 -24.97 6.90 2.42
N ASP A 85 -25.86 7.69 1.84
CA ASP A 85 -26.72 7.24 0.73
C ASP A 85 -25.98 7.13 -0.62
N ARG A 86 -24.71 7.61 -0.69
CA ARG A 86 -23.86 7.62 -1.89
C ARG A 86 -22.74 6.59 -1.84
N GLU A 87 -22.48 6.03 -0.67
CA GLU A 87 -21.48 5.01 -0.46
C GLU A 87 -22.10 3.61 -0.46
N ASP A 88 -21.28 2.59 -0.77
CA ASP A 88 -21.64 1.20 -0.49
C ASP A 88 -21.81 1.06 1.02
N GLU A 89 -22.88 0.41 1.47
CA GLU A 89 -23.20 0.23 2.89
C GLU A 89 -22.06 -0.42 3.66
N ARG A 90 -21.37 -1.39 3.04
CA ARG A 90 -20.22 -2.09 3.66
C ARG A 90 -19.00 -1.16 3.76
N ALA A 91 -18.78 -0.30 2.77
CA ALA A 91 -17.72 0.72 2.81
C ALA A 91 -18.00 1.72 3.94
N TYR A 92 -19.25 2.19 4.06
CA TYR A 92 -19.66 3.08 5.14
C TYR A 92 -19.44 2.44 6.52
N GLU A 93 -19.93 1.21 6.72
CA GLU A 93 -19.78 0.43 7.96
C GLU A 93 -18.29 0.22 8.31
N CYS A 94 -17.48 -0.15 7.33
CA CYS A 94 -16.04 -0.35 7.49
C CYS A 94 -15.36 0.94 7.98
N LEU A 95 -15.63 2.07 7.35
CA LEU A 95 -15.06 3.37 7.73
C LEU A 95 -15.55 3.82 9.12
N LYS A 96 -16.82 3.61 9.45
CA LYS A 96 -17.37 3.96 10.77
C LYS A 96 -16.75 3.12 11.88
N ALA A 97 -16.55 1.81 11.66
CA ALA A 97 -15.87 0.93 12.60
C ALA A 97 -14.45 1.42 12.93
N GLN A 98 -13.76 2.00 11.97
CA GLN A 98 -12.43 2.60 12.10
C GLN A 98 -12.45 4.03 12.65
N LYS A 99 -13.61 4.57 13.02
CA LYS A 99 -13.82 5.95 13.50
C LYS A 99 -13.45 7.02 12.48
N VAL A 100 -13.60 6.72 11.19
CA VAL A 100 -13.44 7.68 10.11
C VAL A 100 -14.70 8.52 10.00
N ASN A 101 -14.57 9.84 10.09
CA ASN A 101 -15.65 10.81 9.89
C ASN A 101 -15.47 11.64 8.63
N SER A 102 -14.22 11.86 8.25
CA SER A 102 -13.85 12.57 7.02
C SER A 102 -12.68 11.87 6.34
N LEU A 103 -12.61 11.98 5.03
CA LEU A 103 -11.63 11.25 4.22
C LEU A 103 -11.22 12.07 3.01
N LEU A 104 -9.92 12.19 2.79
CA LEU A 104 -9.33 12.72 1.56
C LEU A 104 -8.69 11.56 0.81
N ALA A 105 -8.95 11.42 -0.49
CA ALA A 105 -8.35 10.38 -1.31
C ALA A 105 -7.90 10.88 -2.69
N VAL A 106 -6.76 10.35 -3.14
CA VAL A 106 -6.14 10.64 -4.45
C VAL A 106 -5.76 9.31 -5.10
N PRO A 107 -6.14 9.07 -6.38
CA PRO A 107 -5.85 7.80 -7.04
C PRO A 107 -4.36 7.68 -7.37
N LEU A 108 -3.85 6.47 -7.35
CA LEU A 108 -2.57 6.09 -7.97
C LEU A 108 -2.85 5.62 -9.39
N ILE A 109 -2.28 6.33 -10.37
CA ILE A 109 -2.58 6.08 -11.79
C ILE A 109 -1.30 5.62 -12.49
N ARG A 110 -1.39 4.50 -13.21
CA ARG A 110 -0.35 3.98 -14.09
C ARG A 110 -0.97 3.66 -15.46
N ASN A 111 -0.37 4.16 -16.54
CA ASN A 111 -0.85 3.91 -17.91
C ASN A 111 -2.34 4.26 -18.14
N ARG A 112 -2.86 5.27 -17.44
CA ARG A 112 -4.28 5.70 -17.42
C ARG A 112 -5.22 4.76 -16.66
N GLU A 113 -4.71 3.78 -15.93
CA GLU A 113 -5.48 2.88 -15.09
C GLU A 113 -5.27 3.23 -13.62
N ILE A 114 -6.32 3.11 -12.82
CA ILE A 114 -6.26 3.31 -11.37
C ILE A 114 -5.75 2.01 -10.76
N ILE A 115 -4.52 2.03 -10.23
CA ILE A 115 -3.87 0.87 -9.62
C ILE A 115 -3.93 0.89 -8.08
N GLY A 116 -4.55 1.90 -7.52
CA GLY A 116 -4.65 2.09 -6.07
C GLY A 116 -5.01 3.53 -5.71
N PHE A 117 -4.83 3.89 -4.46
CA PHE A 117 -5.05 5.26 -3.98
C PHE A 117 -4.28 5.55 -2.69
N ILE A 118 -4.04 6.83 -2.45
CA ILE A 118 -3.57 7.35 -1.17
C ILE A 118 -4.79 7.89 -0.42
N GLY A 119 -4.98 7.48 0.82
CA GLY A 119 -6.03 7.98 1.70
C GLY A 119 -5.47 8.71 2.92
N VAL A 120 -6.24 9.68 3.41
CA VAL A 120 -5.96 10.47 4.62
C VAL A 120 -7.23 10.55 5.45
N ASP A 121 -7.25 9.86 6.59
CA ASP A 121 -8.39 9.81 7.49
C ASP A 121 -8.41 10.99 8.45
N ASN A 122 -9.58 11.59 8.62
CA ASN A 122 -9.84 12.66 9.58
C ASN A 122 -8.82 13.83 9.50
N PRO A 123 -8.55 14.39 8.30
CA PRO A 123 -7.65 15.53 8.18
C PRO A 123 -8.22 16.74 8.94
N ARG A 124 -7.38 17.38 9.79
CA ARG A 124 -7.76 18.55 10.59
C ARG A 124 -7.23 19.86 10.03
N LYS A 125 -6.29 19.77 9.08
CA LYS A 125 -5.72 20.91 8.36
C LYS A 125 -5.55 20.58 6.88
N ASN A 126 -5.47 21.62 6.06
CA ASN A 126 -5.09 21.56 4.64
C ASN A 126 -5.94 20.59 3.78
N TYR A 127 -7.11 20.19 4.24
CA TYR A 127 -7.97 19.14 3.63
C TYR A 127 -8.44 19.44 2.20
N ARG A 128 -8.13 20.62 1.65
CA ARG A 128 -8.37 21.00 0.24
C ARG A 128 -7.10 21.08 -0.59
N ASP A 129 -5.93 20.78 0.01
CA ASP A 129 -4.66 20.84 -0.70
C ASP A 129 -4.40 19.54 -1.47
N PHE A 130 -5.27 19.29 -2.46
CA PHE A 130 -5.08 18.20 -3.43
C PHE A 130 -3.76 18.33 -4.23
N PRO A 131 -3.28 19.53 -4.64
CA PRO A 131 -2.01 19.67 -5.33
C PRO A 131 -0.83 19.10 -4.55
N PHE A 132 -0.78 19.32 -3.23
CA PHE A 132 0.26 18.73 -2.40
C PHE A 132 0.22 17.19 -2.46
N LEU A 133 -0.96 16.59 -2.23
CA LEU A 133 -1.09 15.15 -2.21
C LEU A 133 -0.83 14.52 -3.60
N SER A 134 -1.24 15.19 -4.67
CA SER A 134 -0.93 14.79 -6.04
C SER A 134 0.57 14.85 -6.36
N SER A 135 1.29 15.82 -5.80
CA SER A 135 2.74 15.91 -5.94
C SER A 135 3.44 14.73 -5.24
N VAL A 136 2.97 14.38 -4.04
CA VAL A 136 3.49 13.22 -3.30
C VAL A 136 3.15 11.91 -4.00
N GLN A 137 1.98 11.80 -4.63
CA GLN A 137 1.59 10.67 -5.47
C GLN A 137 2.69 10.32 -6.48
N PHE A 138 3.28 11.31 -7.16
CA PHE A 138 4.35 11.09 -8.12
C PHE A 138 5.58 10.40 -7.48
N PHE A 139 5.98 10.83 -6.28
CA PHE A 139 7.09 10.19 -5.56
C PHE A 139 6.75 8.76 -5.13
N ILE A 140 5.55 8.54 -4.63
CA ILE A 140 5.08 7.20 -4.22
C ILE A 140 5.07 6.28 -5.44
N MET A 141 4.51 6.70 -6.57
CA MET A 141 4.49 5.92 -7.81
C MET A 141 5.89 5.52 -8.25
N ASN A 142 6.84 6.46 -8.25
CA ASN A 142 8.23 6.16 -8.60
C ASN A 142 8.86 5.13 -7.64
N ARG A 143 8.53 5.16 -6.36
CA ARG A 143 9.03 4.19 -5.38
C ARG A 143 8.41 2.81 -5.57
N LEU A 144 7.09 2.74 -5.79
CA LEU A 144 6.40 1.49 -6.11
C LEU A 144 6.92 0.86 -7.40
N ASP A 145 7.15 1.65 -8.45
CA ASP A 145 7.72 1.17 -9.70
C ASP A 145 9.16 0.66 -9.52
N THR A 146 9.98 1.37 -8.75
CA THR A 146 11.34 0.92 -8.39
C THR A 146 11.30 -0.41 -7.66
N LYS A 147 10.39 -0.56 -6.68
CA LYS A 147 10.20 -1.81 -5.93
C LYS A 147 9.81 -2.96 -6.85
N ALA A 148 8.80 -2.76 -7.70
CA ALA A 148 8.33 -3.76 -8.65
C ALA A 148 9.44 -4.20 -9.63
N GLN A 149 10.24 -3.24 -10.13
CA GLN A 149 11.39 -3.53 -11.00
C GLN A 149 12.47 -4.35 -10.27
N GLN A 150 12.81 -3.97 -9.03
CA GLN A 150 13.77 -4.71 -8.22
C GLN A 150 13.32 -6.13 -7.94
N GLU A 151 12.04 -6.33 -7.59
CA GLU A 151 11.45 -7.65 -7.36
C GLU A 151 11.47 -8.50 -8.63
N LYS A 152 11.14 -7.92 -9.77
CA LYS A 152 11.20 -8.60 -11.06
C LYS A 152 12.63 -9.00 -11.43
N LEU A 153 13.60 -8.10 -11.26
CA LEU A 153 15.02 -8.41 -11.49
C LEU A 153 15.52 -9.53 -10.56
N GLN A 154 15.13 -9.46 -9.29
CA GLN A 154 15.49 -10.50 -8.30
C GLN A 154 14.86 -11.85 -8.67
N TYR A 155 13.58 -11.86 -9.07
CA TYR A 155 12.90 -13.05 -9.54
C TYR A 155 13.64 -13.70 -10.72
N LEU A 156 13.97 -12.91 -11.77
CA LEU A 156 14.70 -13.38 -12.96
C LEU A 156 16.13 -13.84 -12.62
N SER A 157 16.79 -13.18 -11.67
CA SER A 157 18.14 -13.53 -11.24
C SER A 157 18.20 -14.84 -10.44
N TYR A 158 17.13 -15.24 -9.79
CA TYR A 158 17.11 -16.41 -8.89
C TYR A 158 16.40 -17.63 -9.45
N ARG A 159 15.82 -17.53 -10.63
CA ARG A 159 15.13 -18.65 -11.28
C ARG A 159 15.79 -19.06 -12.57
N ASP A 160 15.69 -20.35 -12.86
CA ASP A 160 16.08 -20.93 -14.13
C ASP A 160 14.98 -20.71 -15.16
N ALA A 161 15.33 -20.18 -16.33
CA ALA A 161 14.37 -19.77 -17.35
C ALA A 161 13.57 -20.93 -17.99
N LEU A 162 14.08 -22.16 -17.92
CA LEU A 162 13.44 -23.32 -18.52
C LEU A 162 12.54 -24.07 -17.52
N THR A 163 13.03 -24.23 -16.29
CA THR A 163 12.37 -25.06 -15.28
C THR A 163 11.58 -24.25 -14.27
N ASN A 164 11.78 -22.93 -14.20
CA ASN A 164 11.24 -22.01 -13.21
C ASN A 164 11.59 -22.37 -11.74
N LEU A 165 12.56 -23.27 -11.55
CA LEU A 165 13.10 -23.61 -10.24
C LEU A 165 14.12 -22.57 -9.79
N TYR A 166 14.47 -22.59 -8.51
CA TYR A 166 15.56 -21.75 -8.01
C TYR A 166 16.90 -22.18 -8.62
N ASN A 167 17.64 -21.20 -9.15
CA ASN A 167 18.93 -21.42 -9.76
C ASN A 167 20.07 -21.39 -8.74
N ARG A 168 21.31 -21.66 -9.23
CA ARG A 168 22.51 -21.66 -8.41
C ARG A 168 22.74 -20.33 -7.65
N ASN A 169 22.40 -19.20 -8.26
CA ASN A 169 22.58 -17.90 -7.62
C ASN A 169 21.72 -17.77 -6.35
N ARG A 170 20.49 -18.24 -6.40
CA ARG A 170 19.61 -18.27 -5.20
C ARG A 170 20.20 -19.15 -4.10
N TYR A 171 20.71 -20.32 -4.46
CA TYR A 171 21.35 -21.22 -3.52
C TYR A 171 22.56 -20.57 -2.83
N MET A 172 23.47 -19.96 -3.61
CA MET A 172 24.63 -19.26 -3.07
C MET A 172 24.26 -18.11 -2.15
N ASN A 173 23.27 -17.28 -2.55
CA ASN A 173 22.79 -16.17 -1.73
C ASN A 173 22.22 -16.64 -0.38
N VAL A 174 21.45 -17.73 -0.37
CA VAL A 174 20.94 -18.34 0.86
C VAL A 174 22.08 -18.81 1.75
N LEU A 175 23.10 -19.48 1.20
CA LEU A 175 24.27 -19.92 1.97
C LEU A 175 25.03 -18.74 2.59
N GLU A 176 25.28 -17.67 1.84
CA GLU A 176 25.95 -16.47 2.34
C GLU A 176 25.17 -15.81 3.47
N SER A 177 23.83 -15.75 3.36
CA SER A 177 22.96 -15.20 4.41
C SER A 177 23.06 -16.00 5.73
N TYR A 178 23.24 -17.32 5.64
CA TYR A 178 23.47 -18.16 6.82
C TYR A 178 24.89 -17.98 7.39
N GLN A 179 25.90 -17.76 6.55
CA GLN A 179 27.26 -17.51 7.02
C GLN A 179 27.42 -16.18 7.75
N GLN A 180 26.68 -15.14 7.32
CA GLN A 180 26.68 -13.81 7.96
C GLN A 180 25.98 -13.80 9.33
N LYS A 181 25.07 -14.74 9.58
CA LYS A 181 24.39 -14.91 10.89
C LYS A 181 25.25 -15.70 11.91
N LYS A 182 26.56 -15.51 11.91
CA LYS A 182 27.47 -16.11 12.89
C LYS A 182 27.05 -15.74 14.30
N GLY A 183 26.53 -16.73 15.06
CA GLY A 183 26.13 -16.58 16.47
C GLY A 183 24.70 -17.02 16.78
N GLN A 184 23.83 -17.22 15.80
CA GLN A 184 22.53 -17.85 16.02
C GLN A 184 22.63 -19.35 15.77
N LEU A 185 22.24 -20.17 16.75
CA LEU A 185 22.15 -21.63 16.62
C LEU A 185 21.14 -21.99 15.49
N ILE A 186 21.67 -22.31 14.33
CA ILE A 186 20.87 -22.87 13.23
C ILE A 186 20.71 -24.35 13.54
N ARG A 187 19.51 -24.74 13.95
CA ARG A 187 19.15 -26.15 14.14
C ARG A 187 18.49 -26.66 12.85
N ASN A 188 19.09 -27.70 12.27
CA ASN A 188 18.52 -28.51 11.18
C ASN A 188 18.30 -27.76 9.85
N VAL A 189 19.36 -27.64 9.05
CA VAL A 189 19.26 -27.24 7.64
C VAL A 189 19.41 -28.49 6.78
N GLY A 190 18.39 -28.76 5.95
CA GLY A 190 18.43 -29.78 4.91
C GLY A 190 18.56 -29.12 3.53
N VAL A 191 19.42 -29.63 2.67
CA VAL A 191 19.53 -29.22 1.27
C VAL A 191 19.12 -30.39 0.39
N ILE A 192 18.12 -30.20 -0.45
CA ILE A 192 17.71 -31.15 -1.48
C ILE A 192 18.19 -30.58 -2.82
N TYR A 193 19.07 -31.29 -3.48
CA TYR A 193 19.51 -30.99 -4.84
C TYR A 193 18.85 -31.99 -5.78
N MET A 194 18.12 -31.53 -6.77
CA MET A 194 17.50 -32.34 -7.82
C MET A 194 18.06 -31.95 -9.17
#